data_c0cc218106b567ad49a2704611fcf97e
#
_entry.id   c0cc218106b567ad49a2704611fcf97e
#
_cell.length_a   1.000
_cell.length_b   1.000
_cell.length_c   1.000
_cell.angle_alpha   90.00
_cell.angle_beta   90.00
_cell.angle_gamma   90.00
#
_symmetry.space_group_name_H-M   'P 1'
#
loop_
_entity.id
_entity.type
_entity.pdbx_description
1 polymer ?
#
loop_
_entity_poly.entity_id
_entity_poly.type
_entity_poly.pdbx_seq_one_letter_code
_entity_poly.pdbx_strand_id
1 'polypeptide(L)'
;LGLDGSGKSTVCRYLAVLAAINHGWKFAVYSAENSDGHVSRKFKEFYIGKTLEQMNDAEKKEADEFVRKYFRILTSKKNYTWEELLLRGEILFDEDFEYDCLIVDPYNSLDIPHGTDNHRHNQNSLNLIRVFKENYSAVWIPDHANTFAARDKDSDGYIRRPYKSSVDGGQLKANKADDFLAVHRNSKHPTEWMYTEIHTDKIKVQETGGKPSPNDDPFIMSMRKDRCGYIQVDSRDSVAEHRNRLPYKEIDD
;
A
#
# COMPACT_ATOMS: atom_id res chain seq x y z
N LEU A 1 8.13 0.75 0.48
CA LEU A 1 8.96 1.91 0.16
C LEU A 1 8.78 2.30 -1.31
N GLY A 2 8.80 3.59 -1.63
CA GLY A 2 8.79 4.05 -3.02
C GLY A 2 9.04 5.55 -3.13
N LEU A 3 9.48 5.98 -4.30
CA LEU A 3 9.61 7.39 -4.65
C LEU A 3 8.24 8.05 -4.85
N ASP A 4 8.22 9.37 -4.90
CA ASP A 4 6.99 10.10 -5.21
C ASP A 4 6.50 9.73 -6.61
N GLY A 5 5.20 9.48 -6.72
CA GLY A 5 4.60 9.06 -7.99
C GLY A 5 4.91 7.62 -8.43
N SER A 6 5.67 6.82 -7.67
CA SER A 6 5.94 5.40 -8.00
C SER A 6 4.70 4.49 -7.87
N GLY A 7 3.63 4.97 -7.23
CA GLY A 7 2.41 4.18 -7.04
C GLY A 7 2.37 3.34 -5.77
N LYS A 8 3.25 3.56 -4.80
CA LYS A 8 3.30 2.80 -3.53
C LYS A 8 1.95 2.66 -2.83
N SER A 9 1.22 3.78 -2.63
CA SER A 9 -0.11 3.77 -2.01
C SER A 9 -1.15 3.05 -2.87
N THR A 10 -1.04 3.16 -4.19
CA THR A 10 -1.91 2.46 -5.15
C THR A 10 -1.70 0.96 -5.08
N VAL A 11 -0.44 0.51 -5.09
CA VAL A 11 -0.06 -0.90 -4.95
C VAL A 11 -0.53 -1.44 -3.60
N CYS A 12 -0.28 -0.72 -2.51
CA CYS A 12 -0.70 -1.14 -1.17
C CYS A 12 -2.22 -1.37 -1.11
N ARG A 13 -3.02 -0.43 -1.63
CA ARG A 13 -4.49 -0.55 -1.69
C ARG A 13 -4.95 -1.69 -2.59
N TYR A 14 -4.29 -1.91 -3.71
CA TYR A 14 -4.61 -3.01 -4.61
C TYR A 14 -4.31 -4.37 -3.97
N LEU A 15 -3.17 -4.51 -3.31
CA LEU A 15 -2.83 -5.72 -2.55
C LEU A 15 -3.81 -5.97 -1.40
N ALA A 16 -4.30 -4.92 -0.72
CA ALA A 16 -5.33 -5.05 0.31
C ALA A 16 -6.65 -5.59 -0.27
N VAL A 17 -7.07 -5.12 -1.47
CA VAL A 17 -8.23 -5.68 -2.17
C VAL A 17 -8.03 -7.14 -2.51
N LEU A 18 -6.85 -7.52 -3.02
CA LEU A 18 -6.53 -8.93 -3.31
C LEU A 18 -6.54 -9.78 -2.05
N ALA A 19 -5.98 -9.31 -0.94
CA ALA A 19 -6.00 -10.04 0.32
C ALA A 19 -7.42 -10.19 0.88
N ALA A 20 -8.26 -9.16 0.75
CA ALA A 20 -9.68 -9.24 1.13
C ALA A 20 -10.44 -10.28 0.29
N ILE A 21 -10.19 -10.34 -1.02
CA ILE A 21 -10.82 -11.30 -1.92
C ILE A 21 -10.33 -12.73 -1.64
N ASN A 22 -9.01 -12.93 -1.54
CA ASN A 22 -8.40 -14.26 -1.50
C ASN A 22 -8.45 -14.90 -0.12
N HIS A 23 -8.34 -14.10 0.92
CA HIS A 23 -8.15 -14.56 2.28
C HIS A 23 -9.22 -14.06 3.26
N GLY A 24 -10.13 -13.21 2.79
CA GLY A 24 -11.16 -12.59 3.64
C GLY A 24 -10.59 -11.56 4.63
N TRP A 25 -9.36 -11.10 4.43
CA TRP A 25 -8.71 -10.14 5.32
C TRP A 25 -9.48 -8.84 5.40
N LYS A 26 -9.58 -8.31 6.60
CA LYS A 26 -10.18 -7.01 6.89
C LYS A 26 -9.09 -5.99 7.20
N PHE A 27 -9.37 -4.74 6.87
CA PHE A 27 -8.40 -3.65 6.98
C PHE A 27 -8.97 -2.43 7.69
N ALA A 28 -8.23 -1.92 8.68
CA ALA A 28 -8.36 -0.55 9.12
C ALA A 28 -7.38 0.32 8.30
N VAL A 29 -7.80 1.49 7.84
CA VAL A 29 -7.01 2.31 6.92
C VAL A 29 -6.99 3.77 7.38
N TYR A 30 -5.82 4.30 7.62
CA TYR A 30 -5.58 5.72 7.78
C TYR A 30 -4.76 6.26 6.60
N SER A 31 -5.24 7.31 5.96
CA SER A 31 -4.52 7.99 4.88
C SER A 31 -4.56 9.49 5.10
N ALA A 32 -3.42 10.10 5.39
CA ALA A 32 -3.33 11.54 5.59
C ALA A 32 -3.29 12.32 4.27
N GLU A 33 -2.78 11.69 3.20
CA GLU A 33 -2.65 12.35 1.89
C GLU A 33 -3.95 12.37 1.08
N ASN A 34 -4.89 11.49 1.41
CA ASN A 34 -6.12 11.33 0.62
C ASN A 34 -7.35 11.42 1.53
N SER A 35 -8.40 12.07 1.04
CA SER A 35 -9.68 12.09 1.75
C SER A 35 -10.27 10.68 1.89
N ASP A 36 -11.04 10.48 2.96
CA ASP A 36 -11.73 9.21 3.25
C ASP A 36 -12.57 8.73 2.04
N GLY A 37 -13.25 9.67 1.38
CA GLY A 37 -14.04 9.38 0.17
C GLY A 37 -13.19 8.92 -1.01
N HIS A 38 -11.99 9.51 -1.20
CA HIS A 38 -11.07 9.07 -2.25
C HIS A 38 -10.54 7.66 -1.99
N VAL A 39 -10.17 7.36 -0.75
CA VAL A 39 -9.69 6.03 -0.35
C VAL A 39 -10.78 4.98 -0.57
N SER A 40 -12.01 5.24 -0.12
CA SER A 40 -13.17 4.36 -0.33
C SER A 40 -13.45 4.13 -1.81
N ARG A 41 -13.44 5.21 -2.61
CA ARG A 41 -13.62 5.14 -4.06
C ARG A 41 -12.61 4.21 -4.72
N LYS A 42 -11.32 4.30 -4.35
CA LYS A 42 -10.27 3.45 -4.95
C LYS A 42 -10.44 1.98 -4.63
N PHE A 43 -10.86 1.61 -3.43
CA PHE A 43 -11.19 0.21 -3.12
C PHE A 43 -12.34 -0.32 -3.98
N LYS A 44 -13.40 0.48 -4.19
CA LYS A 44 -14.54 0.13 -5.05
C LYS A 44 -14.10 -0.06 -6.50
N GLU A 45 -13.31 0.90 -7.03
CA GLU A 45 -12.80 0.86 -8.40
C GLU A 45 -11.90 -0.36 -8.64
N PHE A 46 -11.01 -0.69 -7.70
CA PHE A 46 -10.16 -1.88 -7.79
C PHE A 46 -10.97 -3.18 -7.73
N TYR A 47 -11.97 -3.24 -6.84
CA TYR A 47 -12.80 -4.42 -6.69
C TYR A 47 -13.68 -4.69 -7.92
N ILE A 48 -14.34 -3.66 -8.46
CA ILE A 48 -15.18 -3.80 -9.65
C ILE A 48 -14.35 -3.83 -10.95
N GLY A 49 -13.21 -3.12 -10.98
CA GLY A 49 -12.38 -2.93 -12.18
C GLY A 49 -12.99 -1.96 -13.18
N LYS A 50 -13.75 -0.99 -12.70
CA LYS A 50 -14.32 0.13 -13.46
C LYS A 50 -14.21 1.40 -12.65
N THR A 51 -14.20 2.56 -13.30
CA THR A 51 -14.35 3.81 -12.57
C THR A 51 -15.75 3.91 -11.96
N LEU A 52 -15.88 4.68 -10.89
CA LEU A 52 -17.16 4.83 -10.20
C LEU A 52 -18.27 5.36 -11.13
N GLU A 53 -17.90 6.19 -12.11
CA GLU A 53 -18.79 6.74 -13.13
C GLU A 53 -19.28 5.69 -14.14
N GLN A 54 -18.49 4.66 -14.39
CA GLN A 54 -18.82 3.56 -15.33
C GLN A 54 -19.63 2.44 -14.67
N MET A 55 -19.72 2.44 -13.33
CA MET A 55 -20.47 1.41 -12.60
C MET A 55 -21.96 1.67 -12.72
N ASN A 56 -22.73 0.61 -12.99
CA ASN A 56 -24.18 0.63 -12.84
C ASN A 56 -24.57 0.56 -11.33
N ASP A 57 -25.87 0.71 -11.03
CA ASP A 57 -26.33 0.76 -9.64
C ASP A 57 -26.13 -0.56 -8.87
N ALA A 58 -26.25 -1.70 -9.55
CA ALA A 58 -25.98 -3.00 -8.95
C ALA A 58 -24.48 -3.16 -8.59
N GLU A 59 -23.58 -2.74 -9.48
CA GLU A 59 -22.14 -2.75 -9.25
C GLU A 59 -21.72 -1.77 -8.13
N LYS A 60 -22.34 -0.61 -8.07
CA LYS A 60 -22.12 0.35 -6.97
C LYS A 60 -22.54 -0.25 -5.63
N LYS A 61 -23.70 -0.88 -5.58
CA LYS A 61 -24.19 -1.55 -4.36
C LYS A 61 -23.26 -2.69 -3.94
N GLU A 62 -22.84 -3.52 -4.87
CA GLU A 62 -21.89 -4.61 -4.61
C GLU A 62 -20.55 -4.07 -4.08
N ALA A 63 -20.02 -3.00 -4.69
CA ALA A 63 -18.79 -2.35 -4.25
C ALA A 63 -18.92 -1.74 -2.85
N ASP A 64 -20.07 -1.14 -2.53
CA ASP A 64 -20.36 -0.60 -1.20
C ASP A 64 -20.43 -1.70 -0.14
N GLU A 65 -21.03 -2.82 -0.45
CA GLU A 65 -21.10 -3.99 0.43
C GLU A 65 -19.72 -4.58 0.69
N PHE A 66 -18.90 -4.71 -0.38
CA PHE A 66 -17.52 -5.17 -0.28
C PHE A 66 -16.68 -4.27 0.63
N VAL A 67 -16.67 -2.96 0.36
CA VAL A 67 -15.89 -2.01 1.18
C VAL A 67 -16.39 -2.03 2.63
N ARG A 68 -17.70 -2.04 2.86
CA ARG A 68 -18.27 -2.08 4.20
C ARG A 68 -17.92 -3.35 4.96
N LYS A 69 -17.78 -4.47 4.27
CA LYS A 69 -17.42 -5.76 4.87
C LYS A 69 -15.94 -5.84 5.26
N TYR A 70 -15.04 -5.34 4.41
CA TYR A 70 -13.62 -5.59 4.54
C TYR A 70 -12.77 -4.38 4.94
N PHE A 71 -13.32 -3.17 4.91
CA PHE A 71 -12.54 -1.96 5.16
C PHE A 71 -13.24 -1.02 6.13
N ARG A 72 -12.47 -0.45 7.06
CA ARG A 72 -12.86 0.71 7.87
C ARG A 72 -11.83 1.80 7.68
N ILE A 73 -12.29 3.01 7.38
CA ILE A 73 -11.41 4.15 7.16
C ILE A 73 -11.44 5.01 8.42
N LEU A 74 -10.26 5.13 9.04
CA LEU A 74 -10.05 6.06 10.14
C LEU A 74 -9.96 7.47 9.56
N THR A 75 -10.72 8.40 10.12
CA THR A 75 -10.85 9.73 9.55
C THR A 75 -9.51 10.47 9.45
N SER A 76 -9.26 11.09 8.30
CA SER A 76 -8.10 11.95 8.05
C SER A 76 -8.33 13.42 8.41
N LYS A 77 -9.49 13.77 8.98
CA LYS A 77 -9.83 15.15 9.37
C LYS A 77 -9.05 15.66 10.59
N LYS A 78 -8.37 14.79 11.29
CA LYS A 78 -7.52 15.09 12.43
C LYS A 78 -6.12 14.55 12.18
N ASN A 79 -5.10 15.31 12.50
CA ASN A 79 -3.75 14.79 12.62
C ASN A 79 -3.64 13.96 13.90
N TYR A 80 -2.95 12.85 13.82
CA TYR A 80 -2.70 11.95 14.94
C TYR A 80 -1.20 11.83 15.18
N THR A 81 -0.83 11.65 16.44
CA THR A 81 0.44 11.01 16.79
C THR A 81 0.33 9.49 16.56
N TRP A 82 1.45 8.77 16.56
CA TRP A 82 1.44 7.31 16.48
C TRP A 82 0.65 6.68 17.62
N GLU A 83 0.79 7.20 18.85
CA GLU A 83 0.08 6.70 20.01
C GLU A 83 -1.44 6.86 19.87
N GLU A 84 -1.91 8.05 19.46
CA GLU A 84 -3.33 8.32 19.25
C GLU A 84 -3.93 7.46 18.13
N LEU A 85 -3.18 7.26 17.03
CA LEU A 85 -3.66 6.46 15.90
C LEU A 85 -3.78 4.97 16.28
N LEU A 86 -2.77 4.44 16.94
CA LEU A 86 -2.79 3.03 17.39
C LEU A 86 -3.91 2.80 18.42
N LEU A 87 -4.11 3.72 19.37
CA LEU A 87 -5.24 3.65 20.31
C LEU A 87 -6.61 3.65 19.57
N ARG A 88 -6.74 4.43 18.50
CA ARG A 88 -7.95 4.37 17.66
C ARG A 88 -8.11 3.03 16.95
N GLY A 89 -7.00 2.43 16.53
CA GLY A 89 -6.98 1.09 15.98
C GLY A 89 -7.44 0.03 16.99
N GLU A 90 -6.94 0.10 18.21
CA GLU A 90 -7.33 -0.77 19.33
C GLU A 90 -8.83 -0.68 19.61
N ILE A 91 -9.35 0.54 19.79
CA ILE A 91 -10.78 0.77 20.04
C ILE A 91 -11.63 0.19 18.89
N LEU A 92 -11.24 0.42 17.64
CA LEU A 92 -11.97 -0.11 16.49
C LEU A 92 -11.95 -1.65 16.47
N PHE A 93 -10.83 -2.26 16.85
CA PHE A 93 -10.66 -3.71 16.88
C PHE A 93 -11.55 -4.34 17.95
N ASP A 94 -11.56 -3.76 19.15
CA ASP A 94 -12.26 -4.33 20.33
C ASP A 94 -13.78 -4.11 20.28
N GLU A 95 -14.24 -2.96 19.74
CA GLU A 95 -15.65 -2.56 19.86
C GLU A 95 -16.52 -2.98 18.67
N ASP A 96 -15.97 -3.03 17.44
CA ASP A 96 -16.85 -3.12 16.26
C ASP A 96 -16.27 -3.93 15.08
N PHE A 97 -14.95 -4.00 14.94
CA PHE A 97 -14.37 -4.50 13.70
C PHE A 97 -12.99 -5.13 13.89
N GLU A 98 -12.95 -6.41 14.26
CA GLU A 98 -11.70 -7.19 14.19
C GLU A 98 -11.16 -7.17 12.78
N TYR A 99 -9.91 -6.74 12.62
CA TYR A 99 -9.24 -6.63 11.34
C TYR A 99 -7.83 -7.25 11.36
N ASP A 100 -7.37 -7.71 10.20
CA ASP A 100 -6.10 -8.41 10.05
C ASP A 100 -4.91 -7.46 9.85
N CYS A 101 -5.18 -6.23 9.36
CA CYS A 101 -4.13 -5.28 9.07
C CYS A 101 -4.57 -3.81 9.20
N LEU A 102 -3.75 -3.00 9.88
CA LEU A 102 -3.84 -1.55 9.89
C LEU A 102 -2.91 -0.98 8.81
N ILE A 103 -3.46 -0.22 7.86
CA ILE A 103 -2.68 0.54 6.85
C ILE A 103 -2.52 1.98 7.32
N VAL A 104 -1.28 2.47 7.37
CA VAL A 104 -0.95 3.87 7.71
C VAL A 104 -0.17 4.51 6.56
N ASP A 105 -0.81 5.39 5.79
CA ASP A 105 -0.29 5.93 4.52
C ASP A 105 -0.21 7.46 4.53
N PRO A 106 1.01 8.03 4.62
CA PRO A 106 2.33 7.44 4.89
C PRO A 106 2.78 7.56 6.37
N TYR A 107 3.95 6.96 6.69
CA TYR A 107 4.54 7.00 8.03
C TYR A 107 4.76 8.41 8.57
N ASN A 108 5.31 9.29 7.75
CA ASN A 108 5.74 10.64 8.11
C ASN A 108 4.61 11.68 8.13
N SER A 109 3.37 11.27 7.94
CA SER A 109 2.20 12.14 8.02
C SER A 109 1.66 12.32 9.45
N LEU A 110 2.19 11.57 10.40
CA LEU A 110 1.76 11.64 11.79
C LEU A 110 2.54 12.71 12.56
N ASP A 111 1.87 13.37 13.50
CA ASP A 111 2.46 14.43 14.28
C ASP A 111 3.56 13.91 15.21
N ILE A 112 4.64 14.69 15.31
CA ILE A 112 5.74 14.43 16.23
C ILE A 112 5.46 15.21 17.52
N PRO A 113 5.43 14.55 18.69
CA PRO A 113 5.24 15.24 19.96
C PRO A 113 6.30 16.32 20.20
N HIS A 114 5.90 17.48 20.72
CA HIS A 114 6.80 18.59 21.00
C HIS A 114 8.00 18.16 21.85
N GLY A 115 9.18 18.66 21.50
CA GLY A 115 10.43 18.38 22.23
C GLY A 115 11.06 17.02 21.96
N THR A 116 10.52 16.27 21.00
CA THR A 116 11.07 14.97 20.59
C THR A 116 11.87 15.13 19.30
N ASP A 117 13.14 14.67 19.28
CA ASP A 117 13.92 14.59 18.05
C ASP A 117 13.45 13.44 17.16
N ASN A 118 13.75 13.51 15.87
CA ASN A 118 13.30 12.53 14.87
C ASN A 118 13.78 11.10 15.16
N HIS A 119 14.99 10.93 15.68
CA HIS A 119 15.51 9.59 15.97
C HIS A 119 14.73 8.94 17.12
N ARG A 120 14.55 9.69 18.20
CA ARG A 120 13.79 9.24 19.38
C ARG A 120 12.31 9.02 19.04
N HIS A 121 11.73 9.90 18.21
CA HIS A 121 10.37 9.71 17.69
C HIS A 121 10.24 8.39 16.95
N ASN A 122 11.12 8.14 15.96
CA ASN A 122 11.09 6.90 15.18
C ASN A 122 11.27 5.66 16.07
N GLN A 123 12.18 5.71 17.04
CA GLN A 123 12.39 4.60 17.98
C GLN A 123 11.13 4.30 18.81
N ASN A 124 10.50 5.34 19.37
CA ASN A 124 9.29 5.20 20.17
C ASN A 124 8.13 4.68 19.33
N SER A 125 7.88 5.28 18.17
CA SER A 125 6.80 4.87 17.26
C SER A 125 6.93 3.42 16.83
N LEU A 126 8.13 2.97 16.47
CA LEU A 126 8.39 1.58 16.08
C LEU A 126 8.23 0.60 17.25
N ASN A 127 8.47 1.03 18.49
CA ASN A 127 8.18 0.20 19.65
C ASN A 127 6.67 0.10 19.91
N LEU A 128 5.92 1.19 19.77
CA LEU A 128 4.45 1.17 19.86
C LEU A 128 3.84 0.27 18.79
N ILE A 129 4.28 0.39 17.53
CA ILE A 129 3.85 -0.46 16.42
C ILE A 129 4.13 -1.94 16.73
N ARG A 130 5.31 -2.25 17.30
CA ARG A 130 5.64 -3.64 17.67
C ARG A 130 4.68 -4.20 18.70
N VAL A 131 4.38 -3.43 19.76
CA VAL A 131 3.43 -3.84 20.81
C VAL A 131 2.03 -4.03 20.23
N PHE A 132 1.57 -3.08 19.42
CA PHE A 132 0.28 -3.15 18.74
C PHE A 132 0.16 -4.42 17.88
N LYS A 133 1.17 -4.69 17.07
CA LYS A 133 1.20 -5.86 16.19
C LYS A 133 1.18 -7.20 16.93
N GLU A 134 1.76 -7.27 18.13
CA GLU A 134 1.76 -8.47 18.96
C GLU A 134 0.38 -8.75 19.59
N ASN A 135 -0.46 -7.74 19.78
CA ASN A 135 -1.74 -7.85 20.49
C ASN A 135 -2.98 -7.76 19.58
N TYR A 136 -2.88 -7.12 18.42
CA TYR A 136 -4.03 -6.80 17.57
C TYR A 136 -3.85 -7.30 16.13
N SER A 137 -3.14 -6.57 15.29
CA SER A 137 -3.11 -6.85 13.86
C SER A 137 -1.77 -6.49 13.22
N ALA A 138 -1.50 -7.00 12.01
CA ALA A 138 -0.38 -6.53 11.20
C ALA A 138 -0.48 -5.02 10.92
N VAL A 139 0.66 -4.37 10.65
CA VAL A 139 0.69 -2.95 10.26
C VAL A 139 1.44 -2.80 8.94
N TRP A 140 0.76 -2.27 7.91
CA TRP A 140 1.36 -1.95 6.62
C TRP A 140 1.58 -0.45 6.52
N ILE A 141 2.80 -0.07 6.18
CA ILE A 141 3.21 1.34 6.14
C ILE A 141 3.83 1.66 4.78
N PRO A 142 3.08 2.24 3.83
CA PRO A 142 3.68 2.94 2.71
C PRO A 142 4.59 4.06 3.21
N ASP A 143 5.85 4.07 2.79
CA ASP A 143 6.83 5.06 3.24
C ASP A 143 7.62 5.65 2.07
N HIS A 144 8.13 6.86 2.24
CA HIS A 144 8.86 7.58 1.22
C HIS A 144 10.35 7.20 1.22
N ALA A 145 10.92 7.16 0.02
CA ALA A 145 12.35 7.16 -0.13
C ALA A 145 12.91 8.57 0.08
N ASN A 146 14.13 8.65 0.61
CA ASN A 146 14.80 9.92 0.86
C ASN A 146 15.18 10.62 -0.47
N THR A 147 15.54 11.90 -0.40
CA THR A 147 15.87 12.73 -1.55
C THR A 147 17.11 12.26 -2.32
N PHE A 148 18.02 11.50 -1.71
CA PHE A 148 19.19 10.95 -2.40
C PHE A 148 18.79 9.86 -3.38
N ALA A 149 17.81 9.01 -3.04
CA ALA A 149 17.29 7.99 -3.94
C ALA A 149 16.68 8.60 -5.22
N ALA A 150 16.07 9.78 -5.13
CA ALA A 150 15.54 10.48 -6.30
C ALA A 150 16.61 11.05 -7.25
N ARG A 151 17.88 11.06 -6.83
CA ARG A 151 19.02 11.52 -7.62
C ARG A 151 19.87 10.36 -8.17
N ASP A 152 19.67 9.16 -7.67
CA ASP A 152 20.37 7.96 -8.15
C ASP A 152 19.76 7.52 -9.49
N LYS A 153 20.55 7.63 -10.55
CA LYS A 153 20.14 7.36 -11.92
C LYS A 153 20.97 6.26 -12.54
N ASP A 154 20.39 5.54 -13.47
CA ASP A 154 21.09 4.58 -14.33
C ASP A 154 21.83 5.29 -15.49
N SER A 155 22.43 4.49 -16.37
CA SER A 155 23.15 4.97 -17.57
C SER A 155 22.27 5.73 -18.55
N ASP A 156 20.98 5.43 -18.57
CA ASP A 156 19.99 6.01 -19.50
C ASP A 156 19.31 7.25 -18.91
N GLY A 157 19.69 7.63 -17.67
CA GLY A 157 19.22 8.82 -16.98
C GLY A 157 17.91 8.62 -16.21
N TYR A 158 17.41 7.40 -16.12
CA TYR A 158 16.23 7.06 -15.33
C TYR A 158 16.58 6.82 -13.86
N ILE A 159 15.64 7.12 -12.96
CA ILE A 159 15.84 6.95 -11.53
C ILE A 159 15.85 5.45 -11.20
N ARG A 160 16.86 5.01 -10.45
CA ARG A 160 16.96 3.63 -9.98
C ARG A 160 15.93 3.34 -8.89
N ARG A 161 15.62 2.06 -8.69
CA ARG A 161 14.74 1.64 -7.61
C ARG A 161 15.32 2.04 -6.24
N PRO A 162 14.47 2.40 -5.26
CA PRO A 162 14.94 2.63 -3.90
C PRO A 162 15.29 1.31 -3.21
N TYR A 163 16.29 1.36 -2.33
CA TYR A 163 16.74 0.24 -1.49
C TYR A 163 16.38 0.48 -0.02
N LYS A 164 16.57 -0.50 0.84
CA LYS A 164 16.37 -0.36 2.31
C LYS A 164 17.15 0.82 2.90
N SER A 165 18.34 1.11 2.36
CA SER A 165 19.14 2.27 2.75
C SER A 165 18.55 3.60 2.37
N SER A 166 17.57 3.61 1.47
CA SER A 166 16.92 4.81 0.94
C SER A 166 15.68 5.25 1.73
N VAL A 167 15.37 4.60 2.86
CA VAL A 167 14.19 4.97 3.67
C VAL A 167 14.35 6.38 4.23
N ASP A 168 13.34 7.22 4.08
CA ASP A 168 13.31 8.53 4.72
C ASP A 168 13.23 8.41 6.25
N GLY A 169 14.01 9.23 6.97
CA GLY A 169 14.14 9.12 8.42
C GLY A 169 15.06 7.99 8.90
N GLY A 170 15.76 7.29 8.00
CA GLY A 170 16.88 6.40 8.31
C GLY A 170 16.57 4.91 8.33
N GLN A 171 17.62 4.10 8.34
CA GLN A 171 17.56 2.64 8.23
C GLN A 171 16.86 1.93 9.40
N LEU A 172 16.63 2.62 10.52
CA LEU A 172 15.99 2.04 11.69
C LEU A 172 14.62 1.45 11.34
N LYS A 173 13.83 2.14 10.51
CA LYS A 173 12.51 1.66 10.05
C LYS A 173 12.63 0.38 9.25
N ALA A 174 13.52 0.34 8.25
CA ALA A 174 13.74 -0.85 7.43
C ALA A 174 14.27 -2.04 8.24
N ASN A 175 15.14 -1.79 9.22
CA ASN A 175 15.71 -2.84 10.07
C ASN A 175 14.64 -3.47 10.98
N LYS A 176 13.71 -2.67 11.50
CA LYS A 176 12.64 -3.12 12.39
C LYS A 176 11.41 -3.68 11.67
N ALA A 177 11.23 -3.41 10.37
CA ALA A 177 10.20 -4.05 9.58
C ALA A 177 10.43 -5.57 9.52
N ASP A 178 9.37 -6.36 9.59
CA ASP A 178 9.46 -7.82 9.38
C ASP A 178 9.69 -8.11 7.89
N ASP A 179 8.84 -7.55 7.04
CA ASP A 179 8.94 -7.65 5.60
C ASP A 179 9.17 -6.27 4.99
N PHE A 180 9.88 -6.22 3.88
CA PHE A 180 10.19 -4.97 3.22
C PHE A 180 10.06 -5.10 1.71
N LEU A 181 9.15 -4.31 1.16
CA LEU A 181 8.87 -4.21 -0.26
C LEU A 181 9.31 -2.85 -0.79
N ALA A 182 10.01 -2.83 -1.93
CA ALA A 182 10.25 -1.61 -2.68
C ALA A 182 9.37 -1.60 -3.94
N VAL A 183 8.63 -0.50 -4.11
CA VAL A 183 7.78 -0.26 -5.28
C VAL A 183 8.49 0.75 -6.18
N HIS A 184 8.77 0.34 -7.40
CA HIS A 184 9.41 1.18 -8.40
C HIS A 184 8.58 1.29 -9.65
N ARG A 185 8.54 2.50 -10.22
CA ARG A 185 7.92 2.77 -11.50
C ARG A 185 8.63 3.95 -12.16
N ASN A 186 9.09 3.75 -13.36
CA ASN A 186 9.68 4.82 -14.15
C ASN A 186 8.60 5.62 -14.90
N SER A 187 7.87 6.47 -14.17
CA SER A 187 6.71 7.21 -14.67
C SER A 187 7.02 8.17 -15.82
N LYS A 188 8.30 8.43 -16.11
CA LYS A 188 8.76 9.29 -17.22
C LYS A 188 9.29 8.49 -18.42
N HIS A 189 9.29 7.16 -18.34
CA HIS A 189 9.71 6.34 -19.48
C HIS A 189 8.67 6.43 -20.61
N PRO A 190 9.07 6.58 -21.87
CA PRO A 190 8.13 6.81 -22.98
C PRO A 190 7.18 5.65 -23.23
N THR A 191 7.60 4.40 -22.98
CA THR A 191 6.82 3.18 -23.26
C THR A 191 6.53 2.36 -22.01
N GLU A 192 7.37 2.41 -20.97
CA GLU A 192 7.28 1.53 -19.79
C GLU A 192 6.67 2.20 -18.54
N TRP A 193 6.17 3.42 -18.70
CA TRP A 193 5.61 4.21 -17.59
C TRP A 193 4.46 3.54 -16.82
N MET A 194 3.81 2.54 -17.41
CA MET A 194 2.73 1.76 -16.79
C MET A 194 3.24 0.61 -15.93
N TYR A 195 4.45 0.13 -16.17
CA TYR A 195 4.99 -1.00 -15.43
C TYR A 195 5.41 -0.58 -14.02
N THR A 196 4.97 -1.37 -13.07
CA THR A 196 5.30 -1.19 -11.67
C THR A 196 6.00 -2.45 -11.19
N GLU A 197 7.22 -2.27 -10.74
CA GLU A 197 8.07 -3.33 -10.18
C GLU A 197 7.86 -3.39 -8.67
N ILE A 198 7.73 -4.60 -8.14
CA ILE A 198 7.69 -4.88 -6.72
C ILE A 198 8.89 -5.76 -6.39
N HIS A 199 9.82 -5.20 -5.65
CA HIS A 199 11.00 -5.89 -5.15
C HIS A 199 10.78 -6.26 -3.69
N THR A 200 10.95 -7.53 -3.36
CA THR A 200 10.88 -8.03 -1.99
C THR A 200 12.30 -8.07 -1.43
N ASP A 201 12.69 -7.03 -0.69
CA ASP A 201 14.07 -6.89 -0.18
C ASP A 201 14.29 -7.59 1.16
N LYS A 202 13.23 -7.93 1.89
CA LYS A 202 13.28 -8.64 3.17
C LYS A 202 12.00 -9.41 3.41
N ILE A 203 12.14 -10.65 3.84
CA ILE A 203 11.07 -11.49 4.40
C ILE A 203 11.62 -12.11 5.68
N LYS A 204 10.94 -11.90 6.80
CA LYS A 204 11.37 -12.40 8.11
C LYS A 204 11.09 -13.88 8.27
N VAL A 205 9.92 -14.33 7.87
CA VAL A 205 9.48 -15.73 7.99
C VAL A 205 9.44 -16.35 6.60
N GLN A 206 10.57 -16.92 6.17
CA GLN A 206 10.71 -17.44 4.80
C GLN A 206 9.91 -18.73 4.55
N GLU A 207 9.58 -19.47 5.60
CA GLU A 207 8.81 -20.72 5.51
C GLU A 207 7.38 -20.46 5.00
N THR A 208 6.80 -19.32 5.31
CA THR A 208 5.43 -18.95 4.90
C THR A 208 5.38 -17.82 3.89
N GLY A 209 6.32 -16.87 3.95
CA GLY A 209 6.37 -15.69 3.10
C GLY A 209 7.24 -15.86 1.85
N GLY A 210 7.94 -16.99 1.71
CA GLY A 210 8.88 -17.22 0.62
C GLY A 210 10.22 -16.52 0.86
N LYS A 211 10.95 -16.24 -0.19
CA LYS A 211 12.29 -15.60 -0.13
C LYS A 211 12.29 -14.23 -0.82
N PRO A 212 13.25 -13.36 -0.46
CA PRO A 212 13.46 -12.12 -1.18
C PRO A 212 13.64 -12.34 -2.69
N SER A 213 13.12 -11.42 -3.49
CA SER A 213 13.28 -11.48 -4.94
C SER A 213 14.74 -11.19 -5.35
N PRO A 214 15.26 -11.81 -6.43
CA PRO A 214 16.52 -11.38 -7.03
C PRO A 214 16.46 -9.89 -7.42
N ASN A 215 17.62 -9.23 -7.46
CA ASN A 215 17.68 -7.79 -7.78
C ASN A 215 17.19 -7.47 -9.20
N ASP A 216 17.38 -8.40 -10.11
CA ASP A 216 17.10 -8.32 -11.55
C ASP A 216 15.84 -9.07 -11.98
N ASP A 217 15.07 -9.60 -11.01
CA ASP A 217 13.85 -10.35 -11.24
C ASP A 217 12.74 -9.91 -10.27
N PRO A 218 12.23 -8.68 -10.38
CA PRO A 218 11.11 -8.19 -9.60
C PRO A 218 9.79 -8.80 -10.07
N PHE A 219 8.79 -8.76 -9.21
CA PHE A 219 7.42 -8.98 -9.65
C PHE A 219 6.91 -7.73 -10.39
N ILE A 220 6.48 -7.87 -11.64
CA ILE A 220 6.06 -6.76 -12.48
C ILE A 220 4.55 -6.79 -12.71
N MET A 221 3.91 -5.65 -12.51
CA MET A 221 2.49 -5.43 -12.86
C MET A 221 2.37 -4.23 -13.79
N SER A 222 1.49 -4.32 -14.77
CA SER A 222 1.10 -3.18 -15.61
C SER A 222 -0.15 -2.52 -15.02
N MET A 223 -0.10 -1.21 -14.83
CA MET A 223 -1.29 -0.44 -14.46
C MET A 223 -2.25 -0.41 -15.66
N ARG A 224 -3.51 -0.70 -15.41
CA ARG A 224 -4.57 -0.59 -16.43
C ARG A 224 -4.73 0.86 -16.88
N LYS A 225 -5.09 1.07 -18.15
CA LYS A 225 -5.32 2.43 -18.72
C LYS A 225 -6.41 3.18 -17.95
N ASP A 226 -7.46 2.51 -17.50
CA ASP A 226 -8.53 3.08 -16.68
C ASP A 226 -8.13 3.34 -15.22
N ARG A 227 -6.93 2.92 -14.82
CA ARG A 227 -6.39 3.03 -13.45
C ARG A 227 -7.24 2.34 -12.37
N CYS A 228 -8.04 1.36 -12.78
CA CYS A 228 -8.91 0.57 -11.90
C CYS A 228 -8.32 -0.79 -11.54
N GLY A 229 -7.00 -0.90 -11.45
CA GLY A 229 -6.29 -2.09 -11.05
C GLY A 229 -4.98 -2.29 -11.80
N TYR A 230 -4.46 -3.49 -11.67
CA TYR A 230 -3.24 -3.93 -12.33
C TYR A 230 -3.48 -5.25 -13.07
N ILE A 231 -2.68 -5.47 -14.09
CA ILE A 231 -2.58 -6.72 -14.84
C ILE A 231 -1.18 -7.26 -14.62
N GLN A 232 -1.03 -8.54 -14.36
CA GLN A 232 0.29 -9.18 -14.32
C GLN A 232 0.91 -9.20 -15.71
N VAL A 233 2.22 -9.32 -15.81
CA VAL A 233 2.94 -9.32 -17.10
C VAL A 233 2.45 -10.42 -18.05
N ASP A 234 1.94 -11.53 -17.52
CA ASP A 234 1.31 -12.61 -18.27
C ASP A 234 -0.15 -12.32 -18.71
N SER A 235 -0.58 -11.06 -18.62
CA SER A 235 -1.94 -10.59 -18.91
C SER A 235 -3.02 -11.09 -17.95
N ARG A 236 -2.64 -11.63 -16.79
CA ARG A 236 -3.58 -12.07 -15.76
C ARG A 236 -4.16 -10.88 -15.01
N ASP A 237 -5.49 -10.76 -14.97
CA ASP A 237 -6.22 -9.86 -14.08
C ASP A 237 -6.71 -10.66 -12.86
N SER A 238 -5.93 -10.67 -11.78
CA SER A 238 -6.21 -11.45 -10.58
C SER A 238 -7.55 -11.11 -9.93
N VAL A 239 -7.99 -9.85 -9.97
CA VAL A 239 -9.29 -9.47 -9.44
C VAL A 239 -10.42 -9.97 -10.33
N ALA A 240 -10.25 -9.89 -11.66
CA ALA A 240 -11.24 -10.43 -12.60
C ALA A 240 -11.41 -11.93 -12.48
N GLU A 241 -10.32 -12.68 -12.30
CA GLU A 241 -10.36 -14.13 -12.09
C GLU A 241 -11.16 -14.49 -10.84
N HIS A 242 -10.88 -13.84 -9.71
CA HIS A 242 -11.60 -14.10 -8.46
C HIS A 242 -13.07 -13.74 -8.51
N ARG A 243 -13.43 -12.73 -9.29
CA ARG A 243 -14.82 -12.31 -9.46
C ARG A 243 -15.54 -13.06 -10.59
N ASN A 244 -14.91 -14.03 -11.24
CA ASN A 244 -15.44 -14.75 -12.39
C ASN A 244 -15.95 -13.82 -13.50
N ARG A 245 -15.24 -12.70 -13.72
CA ARG A 245 -15.53 -11.75 -14.80
C ARG A 245 -14.51 -11.89 -15.93
N LEU A 246 -14.84 -11.33 -17.10
CA LEU A 246 -13.89 -11.31 -18.22
C LEU A 246 -12.64 -10.49 -17.84
N PRO A 247 -11.43 -10.99 -18.18
CA PRO A 247 -10.21 -10.23 -18.01
C PRO A 247 -10.27 -8.89 -18.73
N TYR A 248 -9.52 -7.91 -18.20
CA TYR A 248 -9.38 -6.63 -18.85
C TYR A 248 -8.77 -6.79 -20.26
N LYS A 249 -9.41 -6.16 -21.24
CA LYS A 249 -8.87 -6.03 -22.60
C LYS A 249 -8.56 -4.57 -22.85
N GLU A 250 -7.37 -4.28 -23.35
CA GLU A 250 -7.09 -2.95 -23.86
C GLU A 250 -8.03 -2.67 -25.04
N ILE A 251 -8.63 -1.49 -25.03
CA ILE A 251 -9.35 -0.98 -26.19
C ILE A 251 -8.28 -0.28 -27.00
N ASP A 252 -7.98 -0.82 -28.17
CA ASP A 252 -7.14 -0.14 -29.15
C ASP A 252 -7.87 1.14 -29.56
N ASP A 253 -7.22 2.30 -29.32
CA ASP A 253 -7.70 3.64 -29.74
C ASP A 253 -7.47 3.83 -31.24
#